data_e815cb09119fce1fd62e9357c343878c
#
_entry.id   e815cb09119fce1fd62e9357c343878c
#
_cell.length_a   1.000
_cell.length_b   1.000
_cell.length_c   1.000
_cell.angle_alpha   90.00
_cell.angle_beta   90.00
_cell.angle_gamma   90.00
#
_symmetry.space_group_name_H-M   'P 1'
#
loop_
_entity.id
_entity.type
_entity.pdbx_description
1 polymer ?
#
loop_
_entity_poly.entity_id
_entity_poly.type
_entity_poly.pdbx_seq_one_letter_code
_entity_poly.pdbx_strand_id
1 'polypeptide(L)'
;RKEYDATLPMIFMNSFRTHEDTRAALAPYGDLAVAGLDLGFVQNQEPKLKADDLTPISWPADSGLEWCPPGHGDLYTALTTSGMLDRLLSLGYRYASVSNSDNLGAAPNAAIAGWFATTGAPYAAEICRRTAADRKGGHLAIRKSDRRLILRDTAQTPKEEMDYFTDEF
;
A
#
# COMPACT_ATOMS: atom_id res chain seq x y z
N ARG A 1 15.47 10.45 8.78
CA ARG A 1 15.48 10.98 10.15
C ARG A 1 16.61 11.97 10.35
N LYS A 2 17.85 11.58 10.13
CA LYS A 2 19.03 12.47 10.34
C LYS A 2 18.99 13.72 9.47
N GLU A 3 18.58 13.59 8.22
CA GLU A 3 18.52 14.69 7.26
C GLU A 3 17.53 15.80 7.66
N TYR A 4 16.42 15.42 8.27
CA TYR A 4 15.34 16.36 8.64
C TYR A 4 15.24 16.62 10.14
N ASP A 5 16.16 16.07 10.94
CA ASP A 5 16.12 16.11 12.41
C ASP A 5 14.71 15.79 12.95
N ALA A 6 14.09 14.76 12.39
CA ALA A 6 12.70 14.41 12.69
C ALA A 6 12.56 12.92 13.04
N THR A 7 11.80 12.64 14.08
CA THR A 7 11.41 11.27 14.44
C THR A 7 10.23 10.83 13.57
N LEU A 8 10.53 10.25 12.42
CA LEU A 8 9.52 9.72 11.51
C LEU A 8 9.26 8.23 11.83
N PRO A 9 8.02 7.84 12.13
CA PRO A 9 7.67 6.43 12.23
C PRO A 9 7.88 5.74 10.89
N MET A 10 8.40 4.53 10.93
CA MET A 10 8.40 3.60 9.81
C MET A 10 7.56 2.40 10.23
N ILE A 11 6.52 2.10 9.47
CA ILE A 11 5.54 1.08 9.82
C ILE A 11 5.31 0.20 8.60
N PHE A 12 5.36 -1.11 8.78
CA PHE A 12 5.20 -2.09 7.71
C PHE A 12 3.82 -2.74 7.81
N MET A 13 3.07 -2.73 6.71
CA MET A 13 1.92 -3.59 6.56
C MET A 13 2.40 -4.96 6.10
N ASN A 14 2.19 -5.97 6.92
CA ASN A 14 2.61 -7.34 6.66
C ASN A 14 1.40 -8.25 6.47
N SER A 15 1.59 -9.38 5.83
CA SER A 15 0.63 -10.47 5.90
C SER A 15 0.83 -11.29 7.18
N PHE A 16 -0.16 -12.10 7.51
CA PHE A 16 -0.03 -13.08 8.60
C PHE A 16 1.11 -14.09 8.38
N ARG A 17 1.60 -14.23 7.13
CA ARG A 17 2.73 -15.11 6.79
C ARG A 17 4.09 -14.44 6.94
N THR A 18 4.16 -13.13 6.80
CA THR A 18 5.44 -12.40 6.73
C THR A 18 5.71 -11.55 7.97
N HIS A 19 4.74 -11.43 8.86
CA HIS A 19 4.84 -10.50 10.00
C HIS A 19 6.00 -10.84 10.94
N GLU A 20 6.12 -12.09 11.34
CA GLU A 20 7.18 -12.51 12.27
C GLU A 20 8.57 -12.45 11.62
N ASP A 21 8.69 -12.84 10.35
CA ASP A 21 9.94 -12.75 9.61
C ASP A 21 10.38 -11.28 9.45
N THR A 22 9.43 -10.39 9.16
CA THR A 22 9.69 -8.94 9.09
C THR A 22 10.16 -8.41 10.45
N ARG A 23 9.49 -8.78 11.54
CA ARG A 23 9.91 -8.38 12.90
C ARG A 23 11.31 -8.86 13.22
N ALA A 24 11.62 -10.11 12.90
CA ALA A 24 12.95 -10.68 13.11
C ALA A 24 14.03 -9.94 12.29
N ALA A 25 13.72 -9.63 11.02
CA ALA A 25 14.63 -8.89 10.15
C ALA A 25 14.86 -7.44 10.63
N LEU A 26 13.86 -6.82 11.25
CA LEU A 26 13.95 -5.44 11.75
C LEU A 26 14.56 -5.33 13.16
N ALA A 27 14.63 -6.42 13.92
CA ALA A 27 15.13 -6.40 15.29
C ALA A 27 16.53 -5.77 15.46
N PRO A 28 17.51 -5.94 14.54
CA PRO A 28 18.80 -5.29 14.64
C PRO A 28 18.77 -3.75 14.49
N TYR A 29 17.67 -3.19 13.99
CA TYR A 29 17.52 -1.76 13.69
C TYR A 29 16.69 -1.05 14.76
N GLY A 30 17.16 -1.08 16.01
CA GLY A 30 16.43 -0.52 17.16
C GLY A 30 16.12 0.99 17.09
N ASP A 31 16.85 1.72 16.24
CA ASP A 31 16.61 3.14 15.96
C ASP A 31 15.37 3.42 15.08
N LEU A 32 14.77 2.40 14.49
CA LEU A 32 13.52 2.54 13.73
C LEU A 32 12.29 2.71 14.63
N ALA A 33 12.35 2.20 15.85
CA ALA A 33 11.23 2.26 16.78
C ALA A 33 10.89 3.70 17.17
N VAL A 34 9.61 3.97 17.34
CA VAL A 34 9.06 5.19 17.93
C VAL A 34 8.23 4.78 19.14
N ALA A 35 8.43 5.44 20.25
CA ALA A 35 7.72 5.11 21.48
C ALA A 35 6.20 5.12 21.27
N GLY A 36 5.57 4.02 21.62
CA GLY A 36 4.13 3.84 21.50
C GLY A 36 3.63 3.44 20.11
N LEU A 37 4.52 3.13 19.16
CA LEU A 37 4.16 2.60 17.85
C LEU A 37 4.89 1.30 17.59
N ASP A 38 4.17 0.29 17.14
CA ASP A 38 4.75 -0.93 16.61
C ASP A 38 5.33 -0.68 15.21
N LEU A 39 6.39 -1.41 14.86
CA LEU A 39 7.03 -1.31 13.54
C LEU A 39 6.19 -1.93 12.42
N GLY A 40 5.08 -2.59 12.74
CA GLY A 40 4.22 -3.19 11.74
C GLY A 40 2.85 -3.56 12.26
N PHE A 41 1.95 -3.74 11.32
CA PHE A 41 0.61 -4.28 11.56
C PHE A 41 0.29 -5.33 10.49
N VAL A 42 -0.70 -6.17 10.76
CA VAL A 42 -1.07 -7.27 9.87
C VAL A 42 -2.30 -6.88 9.08
N GLN A 43 -2.24 -7.07 7.76
CA GLN A 43 -3.40 -6.94 6.88
C GLN A 43 -4.42 -8.05 7.16
N ASN A 44 -5.64 -7.87 6.69
CA ASN A 44 -6.71 -8.84 6.87
C ASN A 44 -6.43 -10.17 6.14
N GLN A 45 -7.32 -11.12 6.28
CA GLN A 45 -7.26 -12.43 5.64
C GLN A 45 -8.52 -12.65 4.81
N GLU A 46 -8.35 -13.26 3.65
CA GLU A 46 -9.44 -13.66 2.77
C GLU A 46 -9.32 -15.14 2.43
N PRO A 47 -10.44 -15.86 2.30
CA PRO A 47 -10.40 -17.25 1.89
C PRO A 47 -9.99 -17.35 0.42
N LYS A 48 -9.14 -18.29 0.08
CA LYS A 48 -8.91 -18.67 -1.32
C LYS A 48 -10.15 -19.33 -1.88
N LEU A 49 -10.45 -19.01 -3.13
CA LEU A 49 -11.62 -19.52 -3.81
C LEU A 49 -11.21 -20.54 -4.87
N LYS A 50 -12.07 -21.54 -5.10
CA LYS A 50 -11.96 -22.44 -6.24
C LYS A 50 -12.21 -21.66 -7.54
N ALA A 51 -11.50 -22.03 -8.59
CA ALA A 51 -11.62 -21.34 -9.87
C ALA A 51 -12.92 -21.69 -10.65
N ASP A 52 -13.51 -22.82 -10.34
CA ASP A 52 -14.69 -23.37 -11.05
C ASP A 52 -16.02 -22.82 -10.53
N ASP A 53 -16.15 -22.66 -9.20
CA ASP A 53 -17.42 -22.31 -8.58
C ASP A 53 -17.32 -21.11 -7.61
N LEU A 54 -16.11 -20.55 -7.44
CA LEU A 54 -15.81 -19.43 -6.55
C LEU A 54 -16.18 -19.68 -5.08
N THR A 55 -16.32 -20.93 -4.68
CA THR A 55 -16.49 -21.28 -3.26
C THR A 55 -15.15 -21.34 -2.53
N PRO A 56 -15.12 -21.08 -1.21
CA PRO A 56 -13.90 -21.21 -0.43
C PRO A 56 -13.31 -22.62 -0.55
N ILE A 57 -11.98 -22.70 -0.66
CA ILE A 57 -11.28 -23.99 -0.65
C ILE A 57 -11.28 -24.59 0.76
N SER A 58 -11.18 -25.92 0.82
CA SER A 58 -10.88 -26.64 2.05
C SER A 58 -9.65 -27.51 1.84
N TRP A 59 -8.67 -27.34 2.73
CA TRP A 59 -7.41 -28.07 2.71
C TRP A 59 -7.05 -28.59 4.12
N PRO A 60 -7.69 -29.69 4.61
CA PRO A 60 -7.55 -30.15 5.98
C PRO A 60 -6.12 -30.52 6.40
N ALA A 61 -5.24 -30.81 5.44
CA ALA A 61 -3.85 -31.12 5.71
C ALA A 61 -3.05 -29.90 6.23
N ASP A 62 -3.45 -28.69 5.84
CA ASP A 62 -2.90 -27.41 6.31
C ASP A 62 -3.93 -26.30 6.07
N SER A 63 -4.75 -26.02 7.07
CA SER A 63 -5.79 -24.99 6.99
C SER A 63 -5.24 -23.58 6.78
N GLY A 64 -3.97 -23.35 7.13
CA GLY A 64 -3.30 -22.08 6.82
C GLY A 64 -3.18 -21.80 5.32
N LEU A 65 -3.17 -22.81 4.48
CA LEU A 65 -3.14 -22.68 3.03
C LEU A 65 -4.48 -22.27 2.42
N GLU A 66 -5.57 -22.32 3.17
CA GLU A 66 -6.91 -21.90 2.72
C GLU A 66 -7.05 -20.38 2.63
N TRP A 67 -6.14 -19.64 3.27
CA TRP A 67 -6.19 -18.18 3.39
C TRP A 67 -5.12 -17.49 2.56
N CYS A 68 -5.43 -16.27 2.14
CA CYS A 68 -4.49 -15.35 1.52
C CYS A 68 -4.67 -13.91 2.04
N PRO A 69 -3.63 -13.09 1.96
CA PRO A 69 -3.78 -11.67 2.22
C PRO A 69 -4.52 -11.00 1.05
N PRO A 70 -5.37 -9.99 1.32
CA PRO A 70 -6.09 -9.25 0.27
C PRO A 70 -5.18 -8.48 -0.68
N GLY A 71 -4.00 -8.07 -0.20
CA GLY A 71 -3.03 -7.29 -0.95
C GLY A 71 -3.00 -5.81 -0.55
N HIS A 72 -2.35 -4.99 -1.39
CA HIS A 72 -2.03 -3.59 -1.05
C HIS A 72 -3.27 -2.71 -0.84
N GLY A 73 -4.38 -3.00 -1.49
CA GLY A 73 -5.63 -2.25 -1.32
C GLY A 73 -6.22 -2.35 0.08
N ASP A 74 -5.85 -3.37 0.84
CA ASP A 74 -6.29 -3.56 2.23
C ASP A 74 -5.66 -2.56 3.22
N LEU A 75 -4.70 -1.75 2.79
CA LEU A 75 -4.00 -0.79 3.64
C LEU A 75 -4.96 0.03 4.51
N TYR A 76 -5.98 0.60 3.91
CA TYR A 76 -6.91 1.49 4.61
C TYR A 76 -7.77 0.74 5.63
N THR A 77 -8.26 -0.43 5.24
CA THR A 77 -9.04 -1.31 6.12
C THR A 77 -8.18 -1.85 7.24
N ALA A 78 -6.99 -2.36 6.92
CA ALA A 78 -6.07 -2.92 7.90
C ALA A 78 -5.53 -1.89 8.90
N LEU A 79 -5.27 -0.65 8.49
CA LEU A 79 -4.92 0.44 9.39
C LEU A 79 -6.01 0.65 10.46
N THR A 80 -7.28 0.55 10.06
CA THR A 80 -8.43 0.71 10.96
C THR A 80 -8.61 -0.51 11.85
N THR A 81 -8.66 -1.71 11.26
CA THR A 81 -8.95 -2.96 11.99
C THR A 81 -7.85 -3.37 12.96
N SER A 82 -6.60 -3.03 12.66
CA SER A 82 -5.46 -3.26 13.57
C SER A 82 -5.38 -2.26 14.74
N GLY A 83 -6.14 -1.17 14.71
CA GLY A 83 -6.02 -0.06 15.66
C GLY A 83 -4.82 0.86 15.41
N MET A 84 -4.01 0.60 14.38
CA MET A 84 -2.83 1.41 14.06
C MET A 84 -3.22 2.84 13.71
N LEU A 85 -4.35 3.05 13.00
CA LEU A 85 -4.84 4.38 12.66
C LEU A 85 -5.14 5.20 13.92
N ASP A 86 -5.89 4.65 14.86
CA ASP A 86 -6.24 5.33 16.11
C ASP A 86 -5.00 5.68 16.92
N ARG A 87 -4.03 4.76 16.92
CA ARG A 87 -2.76 4.99 17.61
C ARG A 87 -1.97 6.13 17.00
N LEU A 88 -1.84 6.18 15.68
CA LEU A 88 -1.18 7.27 14.96
C LEU A 88 -1.88 8.61 15.21
N LEU A 89 -3.20 8.65 15.12
CA LEU A 89 -3.98 9.86 15.37
C LEU A 89 -3.83 10.35 16.82
N SER A 90 -3.83 9.44 17.80
CA SER A 90 -3.64 9.79 19.23
C SER A 90 -2.26 10.39 19.52
N LEU A 91 -1.26 10.04 18.72
CA LEU A 91 0.10 10.58 18.79
C LEU A 91 0.28 11.86 17.96
N GLY A 92 -0.78 12.35 17.30
CA GLY A 92 -0.78 13.63 16.57
C GLY A 92 -0.34 13.53 15.11
N TYR A 93 -0.10 12.34 14.56
CA TYR A 93 0.22 12.17 13.15
C TYR A 93 -1.01 12.47 12.28
N ARG A 94 -0.82 13.27 11.23
CA ARG A 94 -1.90 13.71 10.34
C ARG A 94 -1.68 13.34 8.89
N TYR A 95 -0.45 13.05 8.51
CA TYR A 95 -0.04 12.72 7.15
C TYR A 95 0.76 11.43 7.17
N ALA A 96 0.63 10.66 6.11
CA ALA A 96 1.40 9.45 5.90
C ALA A 96 1.90 9.39 4.45
N SER A 97 3.13 8.98 4.27
CA SER A 97 3.66 8.58 2.97
C SER A 97 3.57 7.06 2.87
N VAL A 98 3.10 6.55 1.75
CA VAL A 98 2.93 5.12 1.50
C VAL A 98 3.72 4.73 0.25
N SER A 99 4.49 3.67 0.35
CA SER A 99 5.23 3.08 -0.78
C SER A 99 5.36 1.58 -0.62
N ASN A 100 5.61 0.89 -1.72
CA ASN A 100 6.06 -0.49 -1.65
C ASN A 100 7.45 -0.55 -1.02
N SER A 101 7.71 -1.58 -0.22
CA SER A 101 8.98 -1.74 0.50
C SER A 101 10.18 -1.99 -0.43
N ASP A 102 9.93 -2.49 -1.63
CA ASP A 102 10.92 -2.75 -2.67
C ASP A 102 11.11 -1.58 -3.66
N ASN A 103 10.33 -0.50 -3.51
CA ASN A 103 10.51 0.70 -4.32
C ASN A 103 11.61 1.59 -3.73
N LEU A 104 12.85 1.33 -4.12
CA LEU A 104 14.03 2.05 -3.62
C LEU A 104 14.05 3.53 -4.02
N GLY A 105 13.25 3.94 -5.00
CA GLY A 105 13.11 5.34 -5.42
C GLY A 105 12.13 6.15 -4.57
N ALA A 106 11.27 5.49 -3.80
CA ALA A 106 10.26 6.14 -2.97
C ALA A 106 10.84 6.61 -1.63
N ALA A 107 11.60 7.68 -1.65
CA ALA A 107 12.13 8.29 -0.43
C ALA A 107 11.22 9.43 0.06
N PRO A 108 11.04 9.61 1.38
CA PRO A 108 10.33 10.76 1.92
C PRO A 108 10.96 12.08 1.44
N ASN A 109 10.12 13.00 0.99
CA ASN A 109 10.55 14.32 0.53
C ASN A 109 9.81 15.41 1.31
N ALA A 110 10.54 16.19 2.09
CA ALA A 110 9.96 17.22 2.96
C ALA A 110 9.28 18.35 2.15
N ALA A 111 9.76 18.67 0.96
CA ALA A 111 9.14 19.69 0.12
C ALA A 111 7.78 19.22 -0.42
N ILE A 112 7.69 17.96 -0.85
CA ILE A 112 6.41 17.35 -1.29
C ILE A 112 5.45 17.26 -0.10
N ALA A 113 5.91 16.79 1.06
CA ALA A 113 5.09 16.70 2.25
C ALA A 113 4.55 18.07 2.71
N GLY A 114 5.39 19.09 2.71
CA GLY A 114 5.01 20.47 3.03
C GLY A 114 4.00 21.03 2.05
N TRP A 115 4.25 20.85 0.75
CA TRP A 115 3.29 21.24 -0.28
C TRP A 115 1.94 20.54 -0.07
N PHE A 116 1.95 19.21 0.08
CA PHE A 116 0.72 18.45 0.30
C PHE A 116 -0.05 18.96 1.52
N ALA A 117 0.63 19.23 2.63
CA ALA A 117 0.00 19.74 3.85
C ALA A 117 -0.71 21.10 3.65
N THR A 118 -0.26 21.90 2.69
CA THR A 118 -0.86 23.22 2.40
C THR A 118 -2.03 23.14 1.41
N THR A 119 -2.17 22.06 0.66
CA THR A 119 -3.20 21.94 -0.39
C THR A 119 -4.60 21.65 0.17
N GLY A 120 -4.70 21.07 1.37
CA GLY A 120 -5.95 20.55 1.92
C GLY A 120 -6.47 19.31 1.16
N ALA A 121 -5.73 18.77 0.21
CA ALA A 121 -6.11 17.57 -0.52
C ALA A 121 -6.04 16.33 0.40
N PRO A 122 -7.00 15.41 0.32
CA PRO A 122 -6.99 14.19 1.13
C PRO A 122 -5.98 13.14 0.64
N TYR A 123 -5.54 13.25 -0.61
CA TYR A 123 -4.66 12.28 -1.26
C TYR A 123 -3.82 12.94 -2.34
N ALA A 124 -2.57 12.53 -2.46
CA ALA A 124 -1.69 12.85 -3.56
C ALA A 124 -0.93 11.59 -3.99
N ALA A 125 -0.77 11.39 -5.29
CA ALA A 125 0.06 10.32 -5.84
C ALA A 125 1.24 10.94 -6.59
N GLU A 126 2.44 10.46 -6.27
CA GLU A 126 3.62 10.71 -7.08
C GLU A 126 3.60 9.76 -8.28
N ILE A 127 3.64 10.33 -9.47
CA ILE A 127 3.60 9.56 -10.71
C ILE A 127 4.84 9.86 -11.55
N CYS A 128 5.32 8.87 -12.28
CA CYS A 128 6.37 9.02 -13.27
C CYS A 128 5.81 8.87 -14.69
N ARG A 129 6.53 9.41 -15.68
CA ARG A 129 6.21 9.12 -17.07
C ARG A 129 6.44 7.63 -17.33
N ARG A 130 5.51 7.03 -18.04
CA ARG A 130 5.62 5.64 -18.45
C ARG A 130 6.77 5.45 -19.43
N THR A 131 7.49 4.35 -19.27
CA THR A 131 8.50 3.86 -20.21
C THR A 131 8.09 2.51 -20.76
N ALA A 132 8.79 2.02 -21.77
CA ALA A 132 8.57 0.68 -22.33
C ALA A 132 8.71 -0.45 -21.29
N ALA A 133 9.41 -0.22 -20.18
CA ALA A 133 9.54 -1.15 -19.06
C ALA A 133 8.31 -1.18 -18.14
N ASP A 134 7.49 -0.11 -18.15
CA ASP A 134 6.37 0.11 -17.21
C ASP A 134 5.04 -0.38 -17.79
N ARG A 135 5.01 -1.59 -18.37
CA ARG A 135 3.81 -2.14 -19.00
C ARG A 135 2.74 -2.61 -18.02
N LYS A 136 3.08 -2.75 -16.75
CA LYS A 136 2.16 -3.12 -15.66
C LYS A 136 1.85 -1.90 -14.81
N GLY A 137 0.71 -1.93 -14.13
CA GLY A 137 0.32 -0.92 -13.16
C GLY A 137 -0.85 -0.07 -13.62
N GLY A 138 -1.18 0.94 -12.80
CA GLY A 138 -2.31 1.80 -13.03
C GLY A 138 -2.02 2.97 -13.96
N HIS A 139 -3.05 3.42 -14.61
CA HIS A 139 -3.05 4.61 -15.47
C HIS A 139 -4.05 5.62 -14.97
N LEU A 140 -3.70 6.89 -15.07
CA LEU A 140 -4.65 7.96 -14.84
C LEU A 140 -5.54 8.12 -16.07
N ALA A 141 -6.86 8.16 -15.84
CA ALA A 141 -7.85 8.36 -16.89
C ALA A 141 -9.00 9.24 -16.40
N ILE A 142 -9.64 9.94 -17.31
CA ILE A 142 -10.87 10.68 -17.00
C ILE A 142 -12.06 9.86 -17.41
N ARG A 143 -12.85 9.43 -16.44
CA ARG A 143 -14.08 8.68 -16.69
C ARG A 143 -15.09 9.56 -17.40
N LYS A 144 -15.58 9.10 -18.55
CA LYS A 144 -16.46 9.91 -19.42
C LYS A 144 -17.82 10.23 -18.79
N SER A 145 -18.35 9.32 -17.98
CA SER A 145 -19.70 9.43 -17.41
C SER A 145 -19.85 10.56 -16.38
N ASP A 146 -18.82 10.84 -15.59
CA ASP A 146 -18.86 11.83 -14.51
C ASP A 146 -17.65 12.78 -14.48
N ARG A 147 -16.76 12.67 -15.45
CA ARG A 147 -15.55 13.49 -15.60
C ARG A 147 -14.57 13.39 -14.43
N ARG A 148 -14.65 12.35 -13.62
CA ARG A 148 -13.74 12.13 -12.52
C ARG A 148 -12.40 11.56 -13.02
N LEU A 149 -11.32 12.08 -12.44
CA LEU A 149 -10.01 11.46 -12.55
C LEU A 149 -10.01 10.16 -11.75
N ILE A 150 -9.64 9.06 -12.39
CA ILE A 150 -9.57 7.74 -11.79
C ILE A 150 -8.21 7.10 -12.07
N LEU A 151 -7.79 6.23 -11.18
CA LEU A 151 -6.72 5.28 -11.44
C LEU A 151 -7.36 3.99 -11.96
N ARG A 152 -6.94 3.54 -13.13
CA ARG A 152 -7.38 2.27 -13.71
C ARG A 152 -6.18 1.34 -13.85
N ASP A 153 -6.22 0.21 -13.18
CA ASP A 153 -5.16 -0.79 -13.25
C ASP A 153 -5.27 -1.62 -14.54
N THR A 154 -4.13 -2.06 -15.07
CA THR A 154 -4.10 -2.95 -16.25
C THR A 154 -4.87 -4.24 -16.03
N ALA A 155 -4.86 -4.78 -14.80
CA ALA A 155 -5.65 -5.97 -14.45
C ALA A 155 -7.18 -5.76 -14.55
N GLN A 156 -7.63 -4.50 -14.45
CA GLN A 156 -9.04 -4.09 -14.58
C GLN A 156 -9.39 -3.59 -15.97
N THR A 157 -8.43 -3.61 -16.90
CA THR A 157 -8.61 -3.08 -18.26
C THR A 157 -8.89 -4.23 -19.22
N PRO A 158 -10.01 -4.19 -19.99
CA PRO A 158 -10.26 -5.14 -21.04
C PRO A 158 -9.11 -5.20 -22.05
N LYS A 159 -8.83 -6.38 -22.59
CA LYS A 159 -7.69 -6.58 -23.50
C LYS A 159 -7.74 -5.67 -24.72
N GLU A 160 -8.93 -5.43 -25.26
CA GLU A 160 -9.18 -4.56 -26.39
C GLU A 160 -8.95 -3.07 -26.12
N GLU A 161 -8.86 -2.69 -24.84
CA GLU A 161 -8.59 -1.31 -24.43
C GLU A 161 -7.15 -1.10 -23.94
N MET A 162 -6.35 -2.16 -23.88
CA MET A 162 -4.99 -2.10 -23.33
C MET A 162 -4.09 -1.13 -24.12
N ASP A 163 -4.23 -1.08 -25.44
CA ASP A 163 -3.38 -0.24 -26.30
C ASP A 163 -3.57 1.26 -26.01
N TYR A 164 -4.78 1.68 -25.58
CA TYR A 164 -5.03 3.07 -25.19
C TYR A 164 -4.23 3.52 -23.96
N PHE A 165 -3.71 2.59 -23.17
CA PHE A 165 -2.97 2.86 -21.94
C PHE A 165 -1.48 2.55 -22.05
N THR A 166 -1.05 2.06 -23.21
CA THR A 166 0.36 1.71 -23.45
C THR A 166 1.07 2.71 -24.35
N ASP A 167 0.34 3.62 -24.97
CA ASP A 167 0.92 4.68 -25.81
C ASP A 167 1.68 5.69 -24.94
N GLU A 168 2.87 6.04 -25.38
CA GLU A 168 3.65 7.13 -24.82
C GLU A 168 2.98 8.47 -25.20
N PHE A 169 2.65 9.29 -24.21
CA PHE A 169 2.22 10.66 -24.41
C PHE A 169 3.38 11.63 -24.21
#